data_c219d82b66ee88f1e03698a4ac92bdc2
#
_entry.id   c219d82b66ee88f1e03698a4ac92bdc2
#
_cell.length_a   1.000
_cell.length_b   1.000
_cell.length_c   1.000
_cell.angle_alpha   90.00
_cell.angle_beta   90.00
_cell.angle_gamma   90.00
#
_symmetry.space_group_name_H-M   'P 1'
#
loop_
_entity.id
_entity.type
_entity.pdbx_description
1 polymer ?
#
loop_
_entity_poly.entity_id
_entity_poly.type
_entity_poly.pdbx_seq_one_letter_code
_entity_poly.pdbx_strand_id
1 'polypeptide(L)'
;MEKKRGKKLTVAQYKAIFDKWQSASQPFLRAEHDYFTELLAKLDCVTVPRGETLQAAFERAKRREPPSKVLMVPNDGVRLLASLCRELQDMAGDQPFMLCQMSVAKLFGHLSHRNISNWIRALKTLGVLKLAEAAIRMARTARYFYIESGVASV
;
A
#
# COMPACT_ATOMS: atom_id res chain seq x y z
N MET A 1 -19.89 -16.73 8.95
CA MET A 1 -20.00 -15.53 8.08
C MET A 1 -19.11 -15.75 6.85
N GLU A 2 -19.71 -16.07 5.72
CA GLU A 2 -19.00 -16.26 4.46
C GLU A 2 -18.45 -14.93 3.96
N LYS A 3 -17.13 -14.89 3.78
CA LYS A 3 -16.47 -13.79 3.07
C LYS A 3 -17.04 -13.75 1.64
N LYS A 4 -17.81 -12.74 1.30
CA LYS A 4 -18.11 -12.40 -0.10
C LYS A 4 -16.78 -12.15 -0.82
N ARG A 5 -16.21 -13.19 -1.43
CA ARG A 5 -15.20 -13.03 -2.47
C ARG A 5 -15.83 -12.21 -3.58
N GLY A 6 -15.34 -11.02 -3.82
CA GLY A 6 -15.77 -10.21 -4.94
C GLY A 6 -15.73 -11.05 -6.20
N LYS A 7 -16.87 -11.14 -6.89
CA LYS A 7 -17.00 -11.90 -8.14
C LYS A 7 -15.99 -11.33 -9.13
N LYS A 8 -15.02 -12.13 -9.56
CA LYS A 8 -14.11 -11.72 -10.66
C LYS A 8 -14.98 -11.39 -11.88
N LEU A 9 -14.79 -10.21 -12.44
CA LEU A 9 -15.46 -9.80 -13.67
C LEU A 9 -15.04 -10.71 -14.82
N THR A 10 -15.95 -10.97 -15.74
CA THR A 10 -15.64 -11.68 -16.98
C THR A 10 -14.89 -10.77 -17.94
N VAL A 11 -14.15 -11.33 -18.91
CA VAL A 11 -13.45 -10.56 -19.95
C VAL A 11 -14.40 -9.61 -20.70
N ALA A 12 -15.64 -10.05 -20.96
CA ALA A 12 -16.67 -9.21 -21.59
C ALA A 12 -17.06 -8.00 -20.73
N GLN A 13 -17.14 -8.17 -19.41
CA GLN A 13 -17.42 -7.08 -18.47
C GLN A 13 -16.25 -6.09 -18.38
N TYR A 14 -15.00 -6.58 -18.37
CA TYR A 14 -13.82 -5.74 -18.46
C TYR A 14 -13.80 -4.94 -19.76
N LYS A 15 -14.15 -5.58 -20.89
CA LYS A 15 -14.21 -4.92 -22.19
C LYS A 15 -15.24 -3.78 -22.20
N ALA A 16 -16.43 -4.01 -21.66
CA ALA A 16 -17.47 -2.98 -21.59
C ALA A 16 -17.05 -1.76 -20.75
N ILE A 17 -16.37 -1.98 -19.62
CA ILE A 17 -15.83 -0.90 -18.79
C ILE A 17 -14.69 -0.17 -19.53
N PHE A 18 -13.83 -0.92 -20.19
CA PHE A 18 -12.72 -0.39 -20.95
C PHE A 18 -13.19 0.47 -22.13
N ASP A 19 -14.20 0.02 -22.90
CA ASP A 19 -14.75 0.77 -24.02
C ASP A 19 -15.32 2.12 -23.59
N LYS A 20 -15.99 2.18 -22.42
CA LYS A 20 -16.43 3.46 -21.82
C LYS A 20 -15.28 4.37 -21.47
N TRP A 21 -14.25 3.83 -20.83
CA TRP A 21 -13.05 4.61 -20.50
C TRP A 21 -12.32 5.09 -21.74
N GLN A 22 -12.16 4.23 -22.74
CA GLN A 22 -11.49 4.56 -24.00
C GLN A 22 -12.22 5.69 -24.73
N SER A 23 -13.53 5.64 -24.81
CA SER A 23 -14.35 6.68 -25.42
C SER A 23 -14.20 8.02 -24.72
N ALA A 24 -14.19 8.03 -23.39
CA ALA A 24 -14.00 9.24 -22.60
C ALA A 24 -12.56 9.80 -22.67
N SER A 25 -11.57 8.94 -22.93
CA SER A 25 -10.16 9.30 -22.93
C SER A 25 -9.56 9.49 -24.32
N GLN A 26 -10.35 9.32 -25.37
CA GLN A 26 -9.93 9.37 -26.78
C GLN A 26 -8.95 10.53 -27.14
N PRO A 27 -9.17 11.78 -26.68
CA PRO A 27 -8.25 12.87 -27.02
C PRO A 27 -6.83 12.71 -26.47
N PHE A 28 -6.64 11.84 -25.49
CA PHE A 28 -5.38 11.64 -24.75
C PHE A 28 -4.69 10.32 -25.07
N LEU A 29 -5.33 9.45 -25.89
CA LEU A 29 -4.82 8.13 -26.21
C LEU A 29 -4.02 8.12 -27.50
N ARG A 30 -2.95 7.31 -27.53
CA ARG A 30 -2.18 7.07 -28.76
C ARG A 30 -2.95 6.08 -29.63
N ALA A 31 -3.15 6.39 -30.91
CA ALA A 31 -3.95 5.57 -31.84
C ALA A 31 -3.38 4.18 -32.10
N GLU A 32 -2.07 4.00 -31.96
CA GLU A 32 -1.37 2.74 -32.29
C GLU A 32 -1.12 1.84 -31.07
N HIS A 33 -1.60 2.21 -29.88
CA HIS A 33 -1.33 1.45 -28.66
C HIS A 33 -2.55 0.60 -28.25
N ASP A 34 -2.32 -0.70 -28.07
CA ASP A 34 -3.35 -1.63 -27.57
C ASP A 34 -3.44 -1.60 -26.04
N TYR A 35 -4.16 -0.63 -25.52
CA TYR A 35 -4.39 -0.47 -24.10
C TYR A 35 -5.20 -1.60 -23.47
N PHE A 36 -6.03 -2.31 -24.24
CA PHE A 36 -6.83 -3.40 -23.71
C PHE A 36 -5.99 -4.64 -23.40
N THR A 37 -5.09 -5.01 -24.30
CA THR A 37 -4.15 -6.11 -24.05
C THR A 37 -3.24 -5.78 -22.86
N GLU A 38 -2.77 -4.53 -22.75
CA GLU A 38 -1.98 -4.11 -21.58
C GLU A 38 -2.79 -4.19 -20.28
N LEU A 39 -4.06 -3.79 -20.28
CA LEU A 39 -4.94 -3.91 -19.13
C LEU A 39 -5.08 -5.37 -18.72
N LEU A 40 -5.39 -6.28 -19.66
CA LEU A 40 -5.55 -7.70 -19.36
C LEU A 40 -4.28 -8.32 -18.79
N ALA A 41 -3.10 -7.97 -19.33
CA ALA A 41 -1.82 -8.46 -18.83
C ALA A 41 -1.51 -7.99 -17.40
N LYS A 42 -2.03 -6.82 -17.00
CA LYS A 42 -1.83 -6.27 -15.64
C LYS A 42 -2.92 -6.65 -14.64
N LEU A 43 -4.05 -7.17 -15.09
CA LEU A 43 -5.17 -7.52 -14.18
C LEU A 43 -4.80 -8.60 -13.17
N ASP A 44 -3.98 -9.57 -13.55
CA ASP A 44 -3.51 -10.63 -12.65
C ASP A 44 -2.56 -10.12 -11.55
N CYS A 45 -1.96 -8.95 -11.79
CA CYS A 45 -1.08 -8.29 -10.82
C CYS A 45 -1.86 -7.40 -9.84
N VAL A 46 -3.14 -7.12 -10.10
CA VAL A 46 -3.98 -6.27 -9.26
C VAL A 46 -4.80 -7.13 -8.31
N THR A 47 -4.31 -7.31 -7.10
CA THR A 47 -5.00 -8.08 -6.07
C THR A 47 -6.05 -7.27 -5.29
N VAL A 48 -5.90 -5.94 -5.24
CA VAL A 48 -6.81 -5.03 -4.53
C VAL A 48 -6.92 -3.71 -5.30
N PRO A 49 -8.11 -3.10 -5.44
CA PRO A 49 -8.28 -1.79 -6.05
C PRO A 49 -7.41 -0.70 -5.40
N ARG A 50 -6.91 0.22 -6.22
CA ARG A 50 -6.11 1.35 -5.73
C ARG A 50 -6.93 2.19 -4.74
N GLY A 51 -6.44 2.36 -3.53
CA GLY A 51 -7.13 3.07 -2.45
C GLY A 51 -7.75 2.17 -1.38
N GLU A 52 -8.15 0.95 -1.72
CA GLU A 52 -8.66 -0.03 -0.74
C GLU A 52 -7.53 -0.81 -0.06
N THR A 53 -6.37 -0.92 -0.69
CA THR A 53 -5.20 -1.65 -0.18
C THR A 53 -4.76 -1.13 1.18
N LEU A 54 -4.63 0.18 1.32
CA LEU A 54 -4.18 0.81 2.56
C LEU A 54 -5.23 0.68 3.66
N GLN A 55 -6.50 0.86 3.35
CA GLN A 55 -7.60 0.68 4.28
C GLN A 55 -7.71 -0.78 4.76
N ALA A 56 -7.64 -1.75 3.84
CA ALA A 56 -7.68 -3.17 4.17
C ALA A 56 -6.49 -3.59 5.05
N ALA A 57 -5.29 -3.11 4.75
CA ALA A 57 -4.11 -3.33 5.57
C ALA A 57 -4.26 -2.72 6.97
N PHE A 58 -4.84 -1.52 7.07
CA PHE A 58 -5.09 -0.84 8.34
C PHE A 58 -6.09 -1.61 9.23
N GLU A 59 -7.18 -2.11 8.65
CA GLU A 59 -8.15 -2.93 9.38
C GLU A 59 -7.53 -4.25 9.89
N ARG A 60 -6.66 -4.88 9.11
CA ARG A 60 -5.90 -6.06 9.58
C ARG A 60 -4.90 -5.70 10.66
N ALA A 61 -4.19 -4.59 10.52
CA ALA A 61 -3.22 -4.11 11.51
C ALA A 61 -3.87 -3.87 12.88
N LYS A 62 -5.08 -3.34 12.93
CA LYS A 62 -5.84 -3.13 14.18
C LYS A 62 -6.21 -4.42 14.90
N ARG A 63 -6.33 -5.53 14.18
CA ARG A 63 -6.74 -6.85 14.72
C ARG A 63 -5.58 -7.75 15.10
N ARG A 64 -4.38 -7.42 14.68
CA ARG A 64 -3.18 -8.20 14.88
C ARG A 64 -2.30 -7.57 15.95
N GLU A 65 -1.66 -8.39 16.77
CA GLU A 65 -0.72 -7.89 17.76
C GLU A 65 0.41 -7.07 17.14
N PRO A 66 0.84 -5.98 17.81
CA PRO A 66 1.97 -5.19 17.34
C PRO A 66 3.26 -6.03 17.23
N PRO A 67 4.17 -5.67 16.32
CA PRO A 67 5.47 -6.32 16.24
C PRO A 67 6.25 -6.22 17.55
N SER A 68 6.99 -7.28 17.88
CA SER A 68 7.73 -7.38 19.17
C SER A 68 8.68 -6.20 19.41
N LYS A 69 9.32 -5.68 18.37
CA LYS A 69 10.25 -4.53 18.46
C LYS A 69 9.60 -3.24 18.96
N VAL A 70 8.31 -3.10 18.80
CA VAL A 70 7.59 -1.87 19.19
C VAL A 70 6.71 -2.05 20.43
N LEU A 71 6.68 -3.23 21.03
CA LEU A 71 5.87 -3.49 22.23
C LEU A 71 6.24 -2.57 23.39
N MET A 72 7.51 -2.24 23.53
CA MET A 72 8.01 -1.35 24.59
C MET A 72 7.86 0.14 24.28
N VAL A 73 7.41 0.49 23.08
CA VAL A 73 7.17 1.87 22.71
C VAL A 73 5.86 2.35 23.34
N PRO A 74 5.86 3.42 24.15
CA PRO A 74 4.65 3.85 24.86
C PRO A 74 3.59 4.47 23.97
N ASN A 75 3.91 4.79 22.72
CA ASN A 75 3.00 5.45 21.78
C ASN A 75 2.21 4.41 20.96
N ASP A 76 0.90 4.34 21.19
CA ASP A 76 0.00 3.44 20.47
C ASP A 76 -0.04 3.68 18.96
N GLY A 77 0.10 4.93 18.55
CA GLY A 77 0.15 5.29 17.12
C GLY A 77 1.37 4.72 16.41
N VAL A 78 2.54 4.76 17.06
CA VAL A 78 3.77 4.15 16.53
C VAL A 78 3.62 2.64 16.42
N ARG A 79 3.04 1.99 17.44
CA ARG A 79 2.76 0.54 17.41
C ARG A 79 1.82 0.16 16.29
N LEU A 80 0.74 0.91 16.11
CA LEU A 80 -0.24 0.67 15.04
C LEU A 80 0.37 0.92 13.66
N LEU A 81 1.20 1.96 13.50
CA LEU A 81 1.92 2.23 12.26
C LEU A 81 2.89 1.10 11.90
N ALA A 82 3.60 0.55 12.89
CA ALA A 82 4.46 -0.61 12.67
C ALA A 82 3.66 -1.84 12.20
N SER A 83 2.51 -2.09 12.80
CA SER A 83 1.59 -3.15 12.37
C SER A 83 1.09 -2.94 10.95
N LEU A 84 0.74 -1.70 10.59
CA LEU A 84 0.34 -1.35 9.23
C LEU A 84 1.47 -1.60 8.22
N CYS A 85 2.69 -1.21 8.55
CA CYS A 85 3.86 -1.44 7.69
C CYS A 85 4.12 -2.94 7.47
N ARG A 86 3.92 -3.77 8.50
CA ARG A 86 4.01 -5.23 8.37
C ARG A 86 2.97 -5.78 7.40
N GLU A 87 1.71 -5.35 7.53
CA GLU A 87 0.65 -5.78 6.61
C GLU A 87 0.91 -5.33 5.16
N LEU A 88 1.44 -4.13 4.97
CA LEU A 88 1.81 -3.64 3.64
C LEU A 88 2.97 -4.43 3.05
N GLN A 89 3.96 -4.84 3.85
CA GLN A 89 5.05 -5.70 3.40
C GLN A 89 4.55 -7.10 3.03
N ASP A 90 3.66 -7.69 3.84
CA ASP A 90 3.04 -8.98 3.52
C ASP A 90 2.32 -8.95 2.17
N MET A 91 1.71 -7.81 1.82
CA MET A 91 1.05 -7.61 0.52
C MET A 91 2.05 -7.35 -0.61
N ALA A 92 3.16 -6.69 -0.33
CA ALA A 92 4.19 -6.38 -1.32
C ALA A 92 5.15 -7.56 -1.59
N GLY A 93 5.15 -8.59 -0.73
CA GLY A 93 6.10 -9.69 -0.78
C GLY A 93 7.53 -9.23 -0.59
N ASP A 94 8.41 -9.55 -1.53
CA ASP A 94 9.83 -9.17 -1.48
C ASP A 94 10.11 -7.76 -2.01
N GLN A 95 9.09 -7.05 -2.45
CA GLN A 95 9.23 -5.71 -2.98
C GLN A 95 9.04 -4.64 -1.89
N PRO A 96 9.66 -3.46 -2.02
CA PRO A 96 9.40 -2.37 -1.11
C PRO A 96 7.97 -1.84 -1.28
N PHE A 97 7.31 -1.56 -0.17
CA PHE A 97 5.96 -1.00 -0.19
C PHE A 97 5.99 0.54 -0.16
N MET A 98 4.97 1.15 -0.75
CA MET A 98 4.77 2.60 -0.70
C MET A 98 4.07 3.01 0.58
N LEU A 99 4.52 4.10 1.21
CA LEU A 99 3.90 4.69 2.39
C LEU A 99 3.65 6.18 2.16
N CYS A 100 2.45 6.51 1.73
CA CYS A 100 2.03 7.90 1.57
C CYS A 100 1.62 8.49 2.93
N GLN A 101 2.42 9.41 3.46
CA GLN A 101 2.20 10.00 4.78
C GLN A 101 0.85 10.71 4.92
N MET A 102 0.37 11.37 3.87
CA MET A 102 -0.92 12.04 3.90
C MET A 102 -2.09 11.05 3.96
N SER A 103 -2.00 9.94 3.24
CA SER A 103 -3.02 8.89 3.28
C SER A 103 -3.04 8.19 4.65
N VAL A 104 -1.87 7.92 5.22
CA VAL A 104 -1.73 7.37 6.57
C VAL A 104 -2.29 8.35 7.62
N ALA A 105 -1.98 9.63 7.52
CA ALA A 105 -2.50 10.64 8.43
C ALA A 105 -4.04 10.68 8.45
N LYS A 106 -4.69 10.52 7.30
CA LYS A 106 -6.15 10.41 7.20
C LYS A 106 -6.69 9.16 7.90
N LEU A 107 -6.05 8.01 7.73
CA LEU A 107 -6.44 6.76 8.39
C LEU A 107 -6.35 6.84 9.91
N PHE A 108 -5.36 7.56 10.42
CA PHE A 108 -5.13 7.76 11.85
C PHE A 108 -5.98 8.89 12.47
N GLY A 109 -7.07 9.30 11.80
CA GLY A 109 -7.99 10.33 12.31
C GLY A 109 -7.55 11.75 11.97
N HIS A 110 -7.05 11.98 10.78
CA HIS A 110 -6.59 13.30 10.30
C HIS A 110 -5.45 13.91 11.13
N LEU A 111 -4.52 13.07 11.55
CA LEU A 111 -3.31 13.55 12.22
C LEU A 111 -2.47 14.44 11.31
N SER A 112 -1.62 15.27 11.92
CA SER A 112 -0.71 16.08 11.13
C SER A 112 0.33 15.20 10.39
N HIS A 113 0.66 15.60 9.19
CA HIS A 113 1.76 15.02 8.43
C HIS A 113 3.07 14.94 9.23
N ARG A 114 3.32 15.93 10.09
CA ARG A 114 4.50 15.99 10.96
C ARG A 114 4.55 14.83 11.95
N ASN A 115 3.41 14.46 12.54
CA ASN A 115 3.32 13.32 13.47
C ASN A 115 3.68 12.01 12.77
N ILE A 116 3.12 11.76 11.60
CA ILE A 116 3.43 10.56 10.81
C ILE A 116 4.91 10.53 10.42
N SER A 117 5.47 11.66 10.01
CA SER A 117 6.90 11.78 9.68
C SER A 117 7.80 11.44 10.88
N ASN A 118 7.45 11.92 12.06
CA ASN A 118 8.18 11.62 13.29
C ASN A 118 8.08 10.14 13.67
N TRP A 119 6.91 9.52 13.51
CA TRP A 119 6.72 8.09 13.77
C TRP A 119 7.50 7.22 12.79
N ILE A 120 7.53 7.58 11.52
CA ILE A 120 8.35 6.88 10.52
C ILE A 120 9.84 6.97 10.89
N ARG A 121 10.29 8.14 11.32
CA ARG A 121 11.68 8.33 11.79
C ARG A 121 11.98 7.45 13.00
N ALA A 122 11.08 7.37 13.97
CA ALA A 122 11.22 6.51 15.13
C ALA A 122 11.32 5.03 14.72
N LEU A 123 10.46 4.56 13.80
CA LEU A 123 10.50 3.19 13.30
C LEU A 123 11.79 2.87 12.53
N LYS A 124 12.33 3.83 11.80
CA LYS A 124 13.66 3.70 11.16
C LYS A 124 14.78 3.56 12.19
N THR A 125 14.75 4.38 13.23
CA THR A 125 15.74 4.32 14.33
C THR A 125 15.67 2.99 15.09
N LEU A 126 14.47 2.44 15.28
CA LEU A 126 14.25 1.13 15.91
C LEU A 126 14.62 -0.06 14.99
N GLY A 127 14.97 0.20 13.74
CA GLY A 127 15.28 -0.85 12.77
C GLY A 127 14.07 -1.65 12.30
N VAL A 128 12.86 -1.11 12.45
CA VAL A 128 11.61 -1.72 11.96
C VAL A 128 11.37 -1.38 10.49
N LEU A 129 11.78 -0.18 10.08
CA LEU A 129 11.68 0.28 8.70
C LEU A 129 13.06 0.59 8.13
N LYS A 130 13.25 0.21 6.88
CA LYS A 130 14.42 0.60 6.06
C LYS A 130 13.93 1.37 4.83
N LEU A 131 14.49 2.54 4.60
CA LEU A 131 14.21 3.29 3.38
C LEU A 131 14.81 2.57 2.17
N ALA A 132 13.98 2.21 1.20
CA ALA A 132 14.39 1.62 -0.07
C ALA A 132 14.58 2.69 -1.15
N GLU A 133 13.60 3.58 -1.27
CA GLU A 133 13.61 4.67 -2.25
C GLU A 133 13.08 5.95 -1.62
N ALA A 134 13.86 7.03 -1.74
CA ALA A 134 13.44 8.34 -1.24
C ALA A 134 12.29 8.92 -2.06
N ALA A 135 11.45 9.72 -1.40
CA ALA A 135 10.42 10.49 -2.09
C ALA A 135 11.04 11.52 -3.04
N ILE A 136 10.43 11.69 -4.20
CA ILE A 136 10.74 12.78 -5.12
C ILE A 136 9.52 13.71 -5.16
N ARG A 137 9.76 15.00 -4.89
CA ARG A 137 8.67 15.98 -4.85
C ARG A 137 7.83 15.92 -6.14
N MET A 138 6.52 15.77 -5.98
CA MET A 138 5.51 15.69 -7.05
C MET A 138 5.67 14.51 -8.04
N ALA A 139 6.64 13.63 -7.85
CA ALA A 139 6.90 12.52 -8.78
C ALA A 139 6.77 11.14 -8.15
N ARG A 140 7.27 10.93 -6.93
CA ARG A 140 7.33 9.60 -6.33
C ARG A 140 7.18 9.63 -4.81
N THR A 141 6.34 8.76 -4.29
CA THR A 141 6.23 8.49 -2.84
C THR A 141 7.40 7.62 -2.38
N ALA A 142 7.89 7.86 -1.16
CA ALA A 142 8.94 7.04 -0.56
C ALA A 142 8.49 5.58 -0.42
N ARG A 143 9.44 4.68 -0.61
CA ARG A 143 9.25 3.24 -0.45
C ARG A 143 10.12 2.70 0.66
N TYR A 144 9.61 1.73 1.39
CA TYR A 144 10.24 1.14 2.56
C TYR A 144 10.19 -0.38 2.51
N PHE A 145 11.14 -0.99 3.23
CA PHE A 145 11.04 -2.38 3.66
C PHE A 145 10.69 -2.43 5.15
N TYR A 146 9.79 -3.33 5.51
CA TYR A 146 9.58 -3.72 6.90
C TYR A 146 10.57 -4.82 7.28
N ILE A 147 11.24 -4.65 8.40
CA ILE A 147 12.24 -5.60 8.89
C ILE A 147 11.73 -6.27 10.15
N GLU A 148 11.33 -7.51 10.03
CA GLU A 148 11.01 -8.34 11.18
C GLU A 148 12.30 -8.80 11.88
N SER A 149 12.38 -8.65 13.20
CA SER A 149 13.56 -9.05 13.93
C SER A 149 13.64 -10.57 14.02
N GLY A 150 14.74 -11.12 13.60
CA GLY A 150 15.07 -12.47 13.93
C GLY A 150 15.90 -13.26 12.95
N VAL A 151 16.14 -12.77 11.75
CA VAL A 151 17.15 -13.35 10.90
C VAL A 151 18.13 -12.26 10.51
N ALA A 152 19.17 -12.12 11.32
CA ALA A 152 20.40 -11.59 10.78
C ALA A 152 20.81 -12.56 9.67
N SER A 153 20.47 -12.24 8.43
CA SER A 153 21.08 -12.90 7.31
C SER A 153 22.56 -12.57 7.37
N VAL A 154 23.28 -13.54 7.77
CA VAL A 154 24.74 -13.54 7.64
C VAL A 154 25.09 -13.54 6.15
#